data_e51c642a66d96004ab58dff03ac2e7f3
#
_entry.id   e51c642a66d96004ab58dff03ac2e7f3
#
_cell.length_a   1.000
_cell.length_b   1.000
_cell.length_c   1.000
_cell.angle_alpha   90.00
_cell.angle_beta   90.00
_cell.angle_gamma   90.00
#
_symmetry.space_group_name_H-M   'P 1'
#
loop_
_entity.id
_entity.type
_entity.pdbx_description
1 polymer ?
#
loop_
_entity_poly.entity_id
_entity_poly.type
_entity_poly.pdbx_seq_one_letter_code
_entity_poly.pdbx_strand_id
1 'polypeptide(L)'
;RTLLLPPRLLARAPKLARVPRGDGGPVIDIPGWKSPEAAMAPLRHYLRRQGHDARGWGLGVNTGNPERDVELLTPMVEGLAERAGRPVALVGWSLGGTVARETARIAPHAVSRVITYGTPVIGGPSYTIGARAAGDAENARIRALVDELDRTNPIQVPITAIFTRRDRIVDW
;
A
#
# COMPACT_ATOMS: atom_id res chain seq x y z
N ARG A 1 -8.18 24.00 -2.38
CA ARG A 1 -6.84 24.26 -1.78
C ARG A 1 -5.82 23.57 -2.64
N THR A 2 -5.03 24.32 -3.39
CA THR A 2 -3.89 23.82 -4.15
C THR A 2 -2.90 23.24 -3.15
N LEU A 3 -2.67 21.92 -3.19
CA LEU A 3 -1.62 21.26 -2.41
C LEU A 3 -0.29 21.82 -2.92
N LEU A 4 0.32 22.72 -2.14
CA LEU A 4 1.67 23.18 -2.40
C LEU A 4 2.62 21.97 -2.24
N LEU A 5 3.12 21.47 -3.34
CA LEU A 5 4.13 20.42 -3.33
C LEU A 5 5.39 20.94 -2.61
N PRO A 6 6.04 20.13 -1.76
CA PRO A 6 7.28 20.52 -1.12
C PRO A 6 8.30 21.02 -2.15
N PRO A 7 9.06 22.09 -1.88
CA PRO A 7 10.02 22.65 -2.84
C PRO A 7 11.01 21.63 -3.43
N ARG A 8 11.39 20.63 -2.63
CA ARG A 8 12.26 19.52 -3.07
C ARG A 8 11.60 18.62 -4.11
N LEU A 9 10.29 18.46 -4.10
CA LEU A 9 9.56 17.69 -5.08
C LEU A 9 9.45 18.47 -6.40
N LEU A 10 9.21 19.78 -6.32
CA LEU A 10 9.24 20.68 -7.49
C LEU A 10 10.60 20.68 -8.17
N ALA A 11 11.70 20.74 -7.41
CA ALA A 11 13.07 20.67 -7.96
C ALA A 11 13.36 19.34 -8.69
N ARG A 12 12.62 18.27 -8.40
CA ARG A 12 12.75 16.95 -9.06
C ARG A 12 11.76 16.73 -10.19
N ALA A 13 10.84 17.65 -10.43
CA ALA A 13 9.82 17.53 -11.48
C ALA A 13 10.40 17.18 -12.87
N PRO A 14 11.54 17.77 -13.35
CA PRO A 14 12.12 17.40 -14.63
C PRO A 14 12.57 15.93 -14.70
N LYS A 15 13.07 15.37 -13.58
CA LYS A 15 13.46 13.94 -13.52
C LYS A 15 12.23 13.04 -13.53
N LEU A 16 11.18 13.41 -12.81
CA LEU A 16 9.93 12.67 -12.77
C LEU A 16 9.20 12.69 -14.13
N ALA A 17 9.35 13.75 -14.90
CA ALA A 17 8.79 13.85 -16.26
C ALA A 17 9.50 12.96 -17.29
N ARG A 18 10.72 12.50 -17.02
CA ARG A 18 11.50 11.61 -17.90
C ARG A 18 11.30 10.13 -17.61
N VAL A 19 10.50 9.78 -16.61
CA VAL A 19 10.17 8.38 -16.32
C VAL A 19 9.38 7.81 -17.49
N PRO A 20 9.68 6.59 -17.97
CA PRO A 20 8.92 5.94 -19.03
C PRO A 20 7.43 5.91 -18.69
N ARG A 21 6.60 6.09 -19.70
CA ARG A 21 5.14 5.98 -19.51
C ARG A 21 4.74 4.56 -19.13
N GLY A 22 3.75 4.45 -18.30
CA GLY A 22 3.10 3.20 -17.96
C GLY A 22 2.28 2.65 -19.15
N ASP A 23 1.92 1.40 -19.03
CA ASP A 23 1.22 0.61 -20.05
C ASP A 23 -0.32 0.65 -19.91
N GLY A 24 -0.88 1.61 -19.19
CA GLY A 24 -2.32 1.72 -18.93
C GLY A 24 -2.85 0.79 -17.84
N GLY A 25 -1.99 0.02 -17.19
CA GLY A 25 -2.40 -0.94 -16.17
C GLY A 25 -3.14 -0.32 -14.98
N PRO A 26 -4.13 -1.05 -14.41
CA PRO A 26 -4.87 -0.58 -13.27
C PRO A 26 -4.00 -0.56 -12.00
N VAL A 27 -4.13 0.52 -11.24
CA VAL A 27 -3.44 0.71 -9.95
C VAL A 27 -4.45 1.15 -8.90
N ILE A 28 -4.44 0.52 -7.74
CA ILE A 28 -5.17 1.00 -6.56
C ILE A 28 -4.16 1.51 -5.52
N ASP A 29 -4.38 2.73 -5.04
CA ASP A 29 -3.63 3.30 -3.92
C ASP A 29 -4.43 3.22 -2.61
N ILE A 30 -3.75 2.83 -1.53
CA ILE A 30 -4.35 2.52 -0.22
C ILE A 30 -3.71 3.41 0.84
N PRO A 31 -4.49 4.25 1.55
CA PRO A 31 -3.98 5.22 2.51
C PRO A 31 -3.52 4.55 3.83
N GLY A 32 -2.68 5.25 4.57
CA GLY A 32 -2.26 4.85 5.91
C GLY A 32 -3.35 5.05 6.97
N TRP A 33 -3.08 4.56 8.19
CA TRP A 33 -4.00 4.69 9.33
C TRP A 33 -4.47 6.12 9.56
N LYS A 34 -5.76 6.29 9.84
CA LYS A 34 -6.45 7.59 10.03
C LYS A 34 -6.31 8.57 8.87
N SER A 35 -5.83 8.10 7.73
CA SER A 35 -5.68 8.95 6.53
C SER A 35 -6.87 8.79 5.60
N PRO A 36 -7.42 9.89 5.08
CA PRO A 36 -8.45 9.83 4.05
C PRO A 36 -7.84 9.40 2.72
N GLU A 37 -8.65 8.81 1.85
CA GLU A 37 -8.26 8.48 0.48
C GLU A 37 -7.65 9.66 -0.28
N ALA A 38 -8.12 10.88 0.00
CA ALA A 38 -7.62 12.12 -0.59
C ALA A 38 -6.12 12.37 -0.29
N ALA A 39 -5.57 11.80 0.78
CA ALA A 39 -4.15 11.91 1.09
C ALA A 39 -3.26 11.29 -0.01
N MET A 40 -3.79 10.30 -0.73
CA MET A 40 -3.11 9.62 -1.84
C MET A 40 -3.24 10.36 -3.18
N ALA A 41 -4.08 11.40 -3.26
CA ALA A 41 -4.36 12.10 -4.51
C ALA A 41 -3.13 12.62 -5.26
N PRO A 42 -2.06 13.13 -4.62
CA PRO A 42 -0.86 13.57 -5.34
C PRO A 42 -0.16 12.42 -6.08
N LEU A 43 -0.02 11.26 -5.44
CA LEU A 43 0.56 10.05 -6.05
C LEU A 43 -0.34 9.55 -7.19
N ARG A 44 -1.63 9.44 -6.95
CA ARG A 44 -2.63 9.02 -7.94
C ARG A 44 -2.62 9.92 -9.18
N HIS A 45 -2.57 11.23 -8.98
CA HIS A 45 -2.46 12.19 -10.07
C HIS A 45 -1.18 11.98 -10.88
N TYR A 46 -0.04 11.78 -10.21
CA TYR A 46 1.22 11.49 -10.88
C TYR A 46 1.14 10.20 -11.70
N LEU A 47 0.65 9.11 -11.13
CA LEU A 47 0.50 7.82 -11.82
C LEU A 47 -0.40 7.94 -13.07
N ARG A 48 -1.51 8.68 -12.96
CA ARG A 48 -2.38 8.97 -14.12
C ARG A 48 -1.66 9.75 -15.23
N ARG A 49 -0.84 10.72 -14.86
CA ARG A 49 -0.01 11.47 -15.83
C ARG A 49 1.06 10.60 -16.49
N GLN A 50 1.51 9.57 -15.79
CA GLN A 50 2.42 8.56 -16.35
C GLN A 50 1.68 7.52 -17.21
N GLY A 51 0.37 7.56 -17.34
CA GLY A 51 -0.41 6.70 -18.21
C GLY A 51 -1.02 5.47 -17.54
N HIS A 52 -0.97 5.37 -16.20
CA HIS A 52 -1.66 4.31 -15.46
C HIS A 52 -3.13 4.63 -15.20
N ASP A 53 -4.01 3.62 -15.17
CA ASP A 53 -5.37 3.75 -14.64
C ASP A 53 -5.34 3.69 -13.11
N ALA A 54 -4.87 4.78 -12.48
CA ALA A 54 -4.72 4.84 -11.04
C ALA A 54 -6.02 5.29 -10.36
N ARG A 55 -6.47 4.53 -9.38
CA ARG A 55 -7.71 4.74 -8.62
C ARG A 55 -7.44 4.72 -7.12
N GLY A 56 -8.29 5.38 -6.34
CA GLY A 56 -8.32 5.19 -4.89
C GLY A 56 -8.93 3.85 -4.51
N TRP A 57 -8.74 3.47 -3.27
CA TRP A 57 -9.24 2.20 -2.76
C TRP A 57 -10.77 2.14 -2.54
N GLY A 58 -11.45 3.30 -2.58
CA GLY A 58 -12.92 3.39 -2.52
C GLY A 58 -13.54 3.23 -1.13
N LEU A 59 -12.76 3.00 -0.08
CA LEU A 59 -13.24 2.79 1.30
C LEU A 59 -13.12 4.04 2.19
N GLY A 60 -12.71 5.19 1.61
CA GLY A 60 -12.66 6.47 2.32
C GLY A 60 -11.48 6.59 3.28
N VAL A 61 -11.75 6.77 4.58
CA VAL A 61 -10.72 6.88 5.62
C VAL A 61 -10.30 5.48 6.08
N ASN A 62 -8.99 5.22 6.14
CA ASN A 62 -8.46 4.00 6.75
C ASN A 62 -8.64 4.08 8.28
N THR A 63 -9.58 3.34 8.81
CA THR A 63 -9.93 3.37 10.24
C THR A 63 -9.03 2.53 11.13
N GLY A 64 -8.15 1.72 10.54
CA GLY A 64 -7.20 0.89 11.28
C GLY A 64 -7.70 -0.52 11.57
N ASN A 65 -8.62 -1.03 10.78
CA ASN A 65 -9.08 -2.43 10.83
C ASN A 65 -8.64 -3.16 9.54
N PRO A 66 -7.41 -3.68 9.47
CA PRO A 66 -6.88 -4.30 8.26
C PRO A 66 -7.66 -5.54 7.83
N GLU A 67 -8.21 -6.33 8.75
CA GLU A 67 -9.00 -7.53 8.42
C GLU A 67 -10.24 -7.16 7.62
N ARG A 68 -11.04 -6.24 8.16
CA ARG A 68 -12.22 -5.69 7.48
C ARG A 68 -11.85 -5.04 6.14
N ASP A 69 -10.77 -4.26 6.12
CA ASP A 69 -10.37 -3.52 4.93
C ASP A 69 -9.91 -4.47 3.81
N VAL A 70 -9.23 -5.58 4.14
CA VAL A 70 -8.88 -6.66 3.21
C VAL A 70 -10.12 -7.37 2.70
N GLU A 71 -11.06 -7.72 3.58
CA GLU A 71 -12.32 -8.37 3.20
C GLU A 71 -13.12 -7.53 2.19
N LEU A 72 -13.20 -6.22 2.40
CA LEU A 72 -13.91 -5.32 1.50
C LEU A 72 -13.13 -5.01 0.20
N LEU A 73 -11.80 -4.89 0.28
CA LEU A 73 -10.97 -4.52 -0.86
C LEU A 73 -10.78 -5.67 -1.85
N THR A 74 -10.68 -6.91 -1.37
CA THR A 74 -10.40 -8.07 -2.21
C THR A 74 -11.39 -8.20 -3.38
N PRO A 75 -12.71 -8.24 -3.18
CA PRO A 75 -13.67 -8.33 -4.29
C PRO A 75 -13.65 -7.11 -5.22
N MET A 76 -13.28 -5.94 -4.72
CA MET A 76 -13.11 -4.74 -5.56
C MET A 76 -11.92 -4.86 -6.50
N VAL A 77 -10.81 -5.44 -6.01
CA VAL A 77 -9.59 -5.71 -6.80
C VAL A 77 -9.88 -6.77 -7.86
N GLU A 78 -10.53 -7.87 -7.49
CA GLU A 78 -10.92 -8.93 -8.42
C GLU A 78 -11.84 -8.40 -9.54
N GLY A 79 -12.90 -7.69 -9.19
CA GLY A 79 -13.80 -7.09 -10.17
C GLY A 79 -13.12 -6.02 -11.04
N LEU A 80 -12.11 -5.29 -10.53
CA LEU A 80 -11.33 -4.38 -11.36
C LEU A 80 -10.40 -5.15 -12.32
N ALA A 81 -9.75 -6.21 -11.85
CA ALA A 81 -8.90 -7.05 -12.69
C ALA A 81 -9.68 -7.68 -13.84
N GLU A 82 -10.87 -8.22 -13.56
CA GLU A 82 -11.78 -8.78 -14.57
C GLU A 82 -12.16 -7.73 -15.63
N ARG A 83 -12.63 -6.55 -15.21
CA ARG A 83 -13.01 -5.49 -16.13
C ARG A 83 -11.86 -4.94 -16.97
N ALA A 84 -10.65 -4.94 -16.39
CA ALA A 84 -9.44 -4.48 -17.09
C ALA A 84 -8.81 -5.57 -17.97
N GLY A 85 -9.23 -6.84 -17.83
CA GLY A 85 -8.62 -7.98 -18.51
C GLY A 85 -7.17 -8.24 -18.08
N ARG A 86 -6.75 -7.72 -16.92
CA ARG A 86 -5.38 -7.83 -16.40
C ARG A 86 -5.29 -7.54 -14.89
N PRO A 87 -4.32 -8.15 -14.18
CA PRO A 87 -4.17 -7.94 -12.74
C PRO A 87 -3.84 -6.49 -12.35
N VAL A 88 -4.24 -6.11 -11.14
CA VAL A 88 -4.12 -4.77 -10.55
C VAL A 88 -2.79 -4.62 -9.81
N ALA A 89 -2.10 -3.49 -9.93
CA ALA A 89 -1.00 -3.14 -9.03
C ALA A 89 -1.56 -2.45 -7.77
N LEU A 90 -1.10 -2.89 -6.59
CA LEU A 90 -1.48 -2.28 -5.31
C LEU A 90 -0.35 -1.42 -4.77
N VAL A 91 -0.64 -0.19 -4.38
CA VAL A 91 0.32 0.74 -3.78
C VAL A 91 -0.19 1.15 -2.40
N GLY A 92 0.48 0.70 -1.34
CA GLY A 92 0.05 0.94 0.03
C GLY A 92 1.01 1.82 0.83
N TRP A 93 0.44 2.80 1.54
CA TRP A 93 1.17 3.64 2.47
C TRP A 93 0.96 3.17 3.91
N SER A 94 2.05 2.90 4.66
CA SER A 94 1.97 2.51 6.08
C SER A 94 1.02 1.31 6.27
N LEU A 95 -0.02 1.41 7.09
CA LEU A 95 -1.02 0.36 7.28
C LEU A 95 -1.71 -0.06 5.96
N GLY A 96 -1.87 0.86 5.01
CA GLY A 96 -2.36 0.53 3.67
C GLY A 96 -1.47 -0.46 2.92
N GLY A 97 -0.16 -0.48 3.21
CA GLY A 97 0.74 -1.49 2.68
C GLY A 97 0.51 -2.89 3.27
N THR A 98 0.12 -2.99 4.54
CA THR A 98 -0.31 -4.25 5.15
C THR A 98 -1.59 -4.76 4.47
N VAL A 99 -2.59 -3.88 4.29
CA VAL A 99 -3.82 -4.23 3.57
C VAL A 99 -3.52 -4.69 2.14
N ALA A 100 -2.63 -3.98 1.41
CA ALA A 100 -2.21 -4.38 0.05
C ALA A 100 -1.58 -5.78 0.01
N ARG A 101 -0.71 -6.09 0.97
CA ARG A 101 -0.03 -7.40 1.08
C ARG A 101 -1.03 -8.52 1.33
N GLU A 102 -1.92 -8.35 2.29
CA GLU A 102 -2.89 -9.38 2.64
C GLU A 102 -3.95 -9.58 1.53
N THR A 103 -4.39 -8.50 0.86
CA THR A 103 -5.22 -8.60 -0.35
C THR A 103 -4.52 -9.44 -1.44
N ALA A 104 -3.22 -9.20 -1.67
CA ALA A 104 -2.45 -9.96 -2.64
C ALA A 104 -2.22 -11.43 -2.22
N ARG A 105 -2.20 -11.73 -0.92
CA ARG A 105 -2.13 -13.10 -0.39
C ARG A 105 -3.41 -13.88 -0.69
N ILE A 106 -4.56 -13.23 -0.56
CA ILE A 106 -5.88 -13.85 -0.77
C ILE A 106 -6.21 -13.99 -2.27
N ALA A 107 -5.92 -12.95 -3.05
CA ALA A 107 -6.26 -12.91 -4.48
C ALA A 107 -5.01 -12.71 -5.38
N PRO A 108 -4.03 -13.63 -5.36
CA PRO A 108 -2.80 -13.47 -6.14
C PRO A 108 -3.04 -13.42 -7.65
N HIS A 109 -4.11 -14.03 -8.14
CA HIS A 109 -4.51 -14.00 -9.55
C HIS A 109 -4.99 -12.62 -10.02
N ALA A 110 -5.53 -11.80 -9.11
CA ALA A 110 -6.06 -10.47 -9.40
C ALA A 110 -5.03 -9.36 -9.17
N VAL A 111 -3.87 -9.66 -8.55
CA VAL A 111 -2.84 -8.69 -8.22
C VAL A 111 -1.57 -8.94 -9.02
N SER A 112 -1.07 -7.93 -9.72
CA SER A 112 0.17 -8.02 -10.51
C SER A 112 1.43 -7.81 -9.68
N ARG A 113 1.36 -6.95 -8.68
CA ARG A 113 2.45 -6.62 -7.73
C ARG A 113 1.95 -5.78 -6.58
N VAL A 114 2.72 -5.75 -5.51
CA VAL A 114 2.51 -4.86 -4.36
C VAL A 114 3.69 -3.90 -4.24
N ILE A 115 3.41 -2.62 -4.05
CA ILE A 115 4.40 -1.60 -3.73
C ILE A 115 4.02 -1.00 -2.38
N THR A 116 4.91 -1.06 -1.39
CA THR A 116 4.68 -0.49 -0.07
C THR A 116 5.67 0.64 0.21
N TYR A 117 5.24 1.65 0.96
CA TYR A 117 6.15 2.67 1.47
C TYR A 117 5.79 3.08 2.89
N GLY A 118 6.82 3.22 3.74
CA GLY A 118 6.65 3.45 5.17
C GLY A 118 5.79 2.37 5.86
N THR A 119 5.88 1.12 5.39
CA THR A 119 5.10 -0.02 5.89
C THR A 119 6.03 -0.96 6.65
N PRO A 120 5.67 -1.45 7.83
CA PRO A 120 6.41 -2.50 8.51
C PRO A 120 6.21 -3.82 7.77
N VAL A 121 7.15 -4.16 6.89
CA VAL A 121 7.06 -5.37 6.04
C VAL A 121 7.58 -6.63 6.73
N ILE A 122 8.37 -6.49 7.80
CA ILE A 122 8.87 -7.57 8.64
C ILE A 122 8.24 -7.42 10.02
N GLY A 123 7.69 -8.51 10.59
CA GLY A 123 7.10 -8.53 11.94
C GLY A 123 5.86 -7.67 12.13
N GLY A 124 5.23 -7.18 11.05
CA GLY A 124 3.96 -6.48 11.07
C GLY A 124 3.94 -5.18 11.90
N PRO A 125 2.78 -4.79 12.46
CA PRO A 125 2.60 -3.55 13.22
C PRO A 125 3.49 -3.39 14.45
N SER A 126 4.11 -4.49 14.93
CA SER A 126 4.99 -4.48 16.11
C SER A 126 6.23 -3.60 15.96
N TYR A 127 6.61 -3.23 14.74
CA TYR A 127 7.71 -2.31 14.43
C TYR A 127 7.26 -0.85 14.22
N THR A 128 6.13 -0.46 14.79
CA THR A 128 5.61 0.91 14.70
C THR A 128 5.52 1.60 16.05
N ILE A 129 5.43 2.93 16.07
CA ILE A 129 5.14 3.69 17.30
C ILE A 129 3.80 3.22 17.93
N GLY A 130 2.83 2.80 17.12
CA GLY A 130 1.55 2.24 17.61
C GLY A 130 1.72 0.94 18.39
N ALA A 131 2.75 0.15 18.14
CA ALA A 131 3.07 -1.06 18.87
C ALA A 131 3.37 -0.82 20.37
N ARG A 132 3.91 0.35 20.68
CA ARG A 132 4.18 0.73 22.09
C ARG A 132 2.90 0.84 22.92
N ALA A 133 1.76 1.09 22.27
CA ALA A 133 0.46 1.17 22.93
C ALA A 133 -0.22 -0.21 23.11
N ALA A 134 0.14 -1.21 22.29
CA ALA A 134 -0.46 -2.55 22.31
C ALA A 134 0.16 -3.50 23.34
N GLY A 135 1.37 -3.19 23.85
CA GLY A 135 2.11 -4.03 24.81
C GLY A 135 2.91 -5.16 24.15
N ASP A 136 3.94 -5.65 24.87
CA ASP A 136 4.93 -6.59 24.33
C ASP A 136 4.33 -7.97 23.98
N ALA A 137 3.38 -8.46 24.76
CA ALA A 137 2.75 -9.76 24.55
C ALA A 137 1.89 -9.79 23.29
N GLU A 138 1.09 -8.75 23.05
CA GLU A 138 0.26 -8.64 21.85
C GLU A 138 1.13 -8.45 20.60
N ASN A 139 2.18 -7.65 20.70
CA ASN A 139 3.13 -7.49 19.60
C ASN A 139 3.85 -8.80 19.25
N ALA A 140 4.22 -9.60 20.24
CA ALA A 140 4.82 -10.92 20.02
C ALA A 140 3.85 -11.88 19.32
N ARG A 141 2.58 -11.87 19.72
CA ARG A 141 1.51 -12.67 19.10
C ARG A 141 1.28 -12.29 17.65
N ILE A 142 1.15 -10.99 17.35
CA ILE A 142 0.98 -10.49 15.97
C ILE A 142 2.18 -10.88 15.11
N ARG A 143 3.39 -10.78 15.65
CA ARG A 143 4.62 -11.18 14.96
C ARG A 143 4.61 -12.65 14.58
N ALA A 144 4.32 -13.52 15.57
CA ALA A 144 4.23 -14.95 15.34
C ALA A 144 3.17 -15.33 14.29
N LEU A 145 2.03 -14.63 14.30
CA LEU A 145 0.98 -14.84 13.30
C LEU A 145 1.44 -14.44 11.89
N VAL A 146 2.12 -13.28 11.74
CA VAL A 146 2.64 -12.83 10.44
C VAL A 146 3.71 -13.80 9.93
N ASP A 147 4.64 -14.23 10.79
CA ASP A 147 5.69 -15.18 10.43
C ASP A 147 5.09 -16.53 10.01
N GLU A 148 4.05 -17.00 10.70
CA GLU A 148 3.34 -18.23 10.34
C GLU A 148 2.61 -18.10 9.01
N LEU A 149 1.94 -16.97 8.76
CA LEU A 149 1.28 -16.71 7.46
C LEU A 149 2.29 -16.63 6.32
N ASP A 150 3.44 -15.98 6.53
CA ASP A 150 4.49 -15.91 5.50
C ASP A 150 5.12 -17.27 5.22
N ARG A 151 5.14 -18.19 6.20
CA ARG A 151 5.64 -19.56 6.05
C ARG A 151 4.63 -20.50 5.38
N THR A 152 3.35 -20.41 5.77
CA THR A 152 2.30 -21.39 5.33
C THR A 152 1.55 -20.95 4.08
N ASN A 153 1.40 -19.65 3.89
CA ASN A 153 0.72 -19.04 2.75
C ASN A 153 1.48 -17.80 2.24
N PRO A 154 2.68 -17.94 1.67
CA PRO A 154 3.49 -16.82 1.21
C PRO A 154 2.79 -16.04 0.09
N ILE A 155 3.05 -14.72 0.04
CA ILE A 155 2.53 -13.88 -1.04
C ILE A 155 3.22 -14.26 -2.36
N GLN A 156 2.43 -14.62 -3.36
CA GLN A 156 2.91 -15.17 -4.64
C GLN A 156 3.27 -14.10 -5.68
N VAL A 157 3.02 -12.82 -5.39
CA VAL A 157 3.27 -11.72 -6.33
C VAL A 157 4.51 -10.92 -5.94
N PRO A 158 5.19 -10.26 -6.89
CA PRO A 158 6.33 -9.39 -6.59
C PRO A 158 5.98 -8.28 -5.61
N ILE A 159 6.83 -8.08 -4.58
CA ILE A 159 6.70 -7.00 -3.61
C ILE A 159 7.89 -6.06 -3.74
N THR A 160 7.62 -4.75 -3.81
CA THR A 160 8.62 -3.70 -3.72
C THR A 160 8.40 -2.89 -2.45
N ALA A 161 9.31 -2.96 -1.49
CA ALA A 161 9.26 -2.18 -0.26
C ALA A 161 10.15 -0.94 -0.40
N ILE A 162 9.53 0.25 -0.25
CA ILE A 162 10.23 1.53 -0.22
C ILE A 162 10.30 1.99 1.23
N PHE A 163 11.51 2.12 1.76
CA PHE A 163 11.74 2.54 3.14
C PHE A 163 12.82 3.61 3.23
N THR A 164 12.91 4.27 4.37
CA THR A 164 13.97 5.22 4.69
C THR A 164 14.49 4.97 6.10
N ARG A 165 15.81 4.96 6.27
CA ARG A 165 16.46 4.87 7.60
C ARG A 165 16.17 6.07 8.51
N ARG A 166 15.48 7.09 8.00
CA ARG A 166 15.05 8.29 8.74
C ARG A 166 13.56 8.24 9.09
N ASP A 167 12.89 7.10 8.87
CA ASP A 167 11.52 6.93 9.33
C ASP A 167 11.52 6.95 10.87
N ARG A 168 10.61 7.74 11.43
CA ARG A 168 10.44 7.88 12.89
C ARG A 168 9.22 7.15 13.41
N ILE A 169 8.47 6.52 12.52
CA ILE A 169 7.18 5.85 12.82
C ILE A 169 7.33 4.35 12.65
N VAL A 170 8.03 3.93 11.62
CA VAL A 170 8.27 2.52 11.28
C VAL A 170 9.76 2.24 11.37
N ASP A 171 10.13 1.30 12.24
CA ASP A 171 11.50 0.79 12.31
C ASP A 171 11.78 -0.08 11.07
N TRP A 172 13.04 -0.05 10.61
CA TRP A 172 13.51 -0.70 9.39
C TRP A 172 14.58 -1.75 9.72
#